data_f77925d4783d754b8ab83ddadcba37d0
#
_entry.id   f77925d4783d754b8ab83ddadcba37d0
#
_cell.length_a   1.000
_cell.length_b   1.000
_cell.length_c   1.000
_cell.angle_alpha   90.00
_cell.angle_beta   90.00
_cell.angle_gamma   90.00
#
_symmetry.space_group_name_H-M   'P 1'
#
loop_
_entity.id
_entity.type
_entity.pdbx_description
1 polymer ?
#
loop_
_entity_poly.entity_id
_entity_poly.type
_entity_poly.pdbx_seq_one_letter_code
_entity_poly.pdbx_strand_id
1 'polypeptide(L)'
;MHAHTARLPSDSVAPSFICTGKYTPSVFEVLRITRREGLLGLLLQAWRSGGDLAYVQVGRAKTLFLVTHPEHVRHIVVSHRQNYEKHESYDSVRELLLGHGIVSAIGEDWRRQRKLMAPFFTPRAVERFYPIFLADTQQLIHRWRGLQGGGQPVDMFDEMMQITASIILHAVFSTESDETLHHIRGAVERNIAFVSQRQMGWLPLPLWVPTPSHLRFQRTRRDVDEYIRGVVAQRRTLPQEQWPDDLLTKMMMTRDEETGSTMADQLVVDNGVTMFVAGHETTARTLGFLWYALSQNPEVEARMHAELDAVLGEAPPSVNDLKKLPYTLQVIKEVMRLYPPAPMYPRDTVADDELAGVRIPAGTRMVLFPYGTHRHPDFWEEPERFDPDRWLPEREAARDPQAYHPFAAGHRICLGNSFSLLETHVVAAMLARRFKVRLKPGHQARIDIEGTLVVRHGLPMFVEPR
;
A
#
# COMPACT_ATOMS: atom_id res chain seq x y z
N MET A 1 3.46 30.47 7.59
CA MET A 1 2.28 30.24 6.73
C MET A 1 1.86 28.80 6.95
N HIS A 2 0.74 28.59 7.65
CA HIS A 2 0.34 27.26 8.13
C HIS A 2 -0.10 26.36 6.99
N ALA A 3 0.43 25.14 6.98
CA ALA A 3 0.04 24.09 6.07
C ALA A 3 -1.47 23.79 6.24
N HIS A 4 -2.25 23.98 5.18
CA HIS A 4 -3.56 23.36 5.05
C HIS A 4 -3.36 21.88 4.68
N THR A 5 -2.98 21.04 5.65
CA THR A 5 -3.58 19.73 5.74
C THR A 5 -5.08 19.94 5.55
N ALA A 6 -5.83 18.99 5.01
CA ALA A 6 -7.29 19.07 5.02
C ALA A 6 -7.71 19.28 6.49
N ARG A 7 -7.63 20.54 6.96
CA ARG A 7 -8.03 20.89 8.32
C ARG A 7 -9.49 20.55 8.42
N LEU A 8 -9.80 19.60 9.28
CA LEU A 8 -11.08 19.52 9.90
C LEU A 8 -11.40 20.94 10.41
N PRO A 9 -12.60 21.51 10.20
CA PRO A 9 -12.97 22.80 10.74
C PRO A 9 -12.65 22.81 12.23
N SER A 10 -12.00 23.85 12.71
CA SER A 10 -11.47 24.01 14.08
C SER A 10 -12.53 24.19 15.17
N ASP A 11 -13.81 24.01 14.87
CA ASP A 11 -14.92 24.16 15.79
C ASP A 11 -15.58 22.80 16.11
N SER A 12 -14.80 21.78 16.47
CA SER A 12 -15.39 20.57 17.00
C SER A 12 -14.90 20.30 18.40
N VAL A 13 -15.77 20.51 19.38
CA VAL A 13 -15.83 19.61 20.55
C VAL A 13 -15.47 18.21 20.04
N ALA A 14 -14.43 17.59 20.60
CA ALA A 14 -14.09 16.22 20.25
C ALA A 14 -15.37 15.41 20.29
N PRO A 15 -15.80 14.78 19.18
CA PRO A 15 -17.04 14.05 19.20
C PRO A 15 -16.87 12.96 20.26
N SER A 16 -17.78 12.89 21.23
CA SER A 16 -17.89 11.69 22.06
C SER A 16 -18.20 10.56 21.09
N PHE A 17 -17.19 9.73 20.79
CA PHE A 17 -17.39 8.62 19.85
C PHE A 17 -18.46 7.69 20.41
N ILE A 18 -19.58 7.64 19.71
CA ILE A 18 -20.62 6.65 19.98
C ILE A 18 -20.10 5.35 19.42
N CYS A 19 -19.94 4.32 20.24
CA CYS A 19 -19.41 3.02 19.85
C CYS A 19 -20.09 2.42 18.61
N THR A 20 -21.35 2.77 18.36
CA THR A 20 -22.13 2.29 17.21
C THR A 20 -23.16 3.32 16.76
N GLY A 21 -23.08 3.74 15.51
CA GLY A 21 -24.03 4.66 14.91
C GLY A 21 -24.38 4.28 13.48
N LYS A 22 -25.44 4.90 12.96
CA LYS A 22 -25.90 4.68 11.59
C LYS A 22 -25.59 5.89 10.72
N TYR A 23 -24.97 5.64 9.57
CA TYR A 23 -24.77 6.62 8.52
C TYR A 23 -25.45 6.14 7.25
N THR A 24 -26.58 6.76 6.93
CA THR A 24 -27.46 6.36 5.80
C THR A 24 -27.66 7.53 4.85
N PRO A 25 -26.57 7.97 4.16
CA PRO A 25 -26.69 9.09 3.25
C PRO A 25 -27.56 8.75 2.05
N SER A 26 -28.29 9.74 1.55
CA SER A 26 -28.97 9.61 0.27
C SER A 26 -27.96 9.48 -0.87
N VAL A 27 -28.38 8.88 -1.98
CA VAL A 27 -27.55 8.78 -3.19
C VAL A 27 -27.04 10.17 -3.64
N PHE A 28 -27.87 11.20 -3.49
CA PHE A 28 -27.51 12.59 -3.81
C PHE A 28 -26.38 13.13 -2.92
N GLU A 29 -26.43 12.82 -1.61
CA GLU A 29 -25.38 13.21 -0.68
C GLU A 29 -24.06 12.50 -0.99
N VAL A 30 -24.11 11.20 -1.27
CA VAL A 30 -22.94 10.44 -1.68
C VAL A 30 -22.31 11.05 -2.93
N LEU A 31 -23.10 11.35 -3.97
CA LEU A 31 -22.60 11.99 -5.19
C LEU A 31 -22.02 13.38 -4.91
N ARG A 32 -22.65 14.18 -4.05
CA ARG A 32 -22.13 15.49 -3.67
C ARG A 32 -20.80 15.40 -2.94
N ILE A 33 -20.71 14.50 -1.95
CA ILE A 33 -19.49 14.32 -1.13
C ILE A 33 -18.37 13.77 -1.98
N THR A 34 -18.60 12.71 -2.75
CA THR A 34 -17.56 12.09 -3.58
C THR A 34 -17.03 13.03 -4.67
N ARG A 35 -17.88 13.92 -5.21
CA ARG A 35 -17.42 14.97 -6.15
C ARG A 35 -16.52 16.00 -5.47
N ARG A 36 -16.85 16.42 -4.24
CA ARG A 36 -16.12 17.49 -3.53
C ARG A 36 -14.92 16.97 -2.76
N GLU A 37 -15.04 15.86 -2.08
CA GLU A 37 -14.11 15.36 -1.05
C GLU A 37 -13.58 13.95 -1.32
N GLY A 38 -14.09 13.30 -2.38
CA GLY A 38 -13.68 11.96 -2.76
C GLY A 38 -14.27 10.85 -1.90
N LEU A 39 -13.78 9.63 -2.11
CA LEU A 39 -14.15 8.48 -1.28
C LEU A 39 -13.63 8.64 0.16
N LEU A 40 -12.44 9.23 0.33
CA LEU A 40 -11.90 9.51 1.65
C LEU A 40 -12.83 10.41 2.47
N GLY A 41 -13.36 11.48 1.87
CA GLY A 41 -14.31 12.38 2.53
C GLY A 41 -15.60 11.65 2.96
N LEU A 42 -16.11 10.75 2.11
CA LEU A 42 -17.28 9.93 2.44
C LEU A 42 -17.03 9.02 3.66
N LEU A 43 -15.88 8.32 3.71
CA LEU A 43 -15.52 7.45 4.83
C LEU A 43 -15.27 8.23 6.12
N LEU A 44 -14.63 9.40 6.03
CA LEU A 44 -14.43 10.28 7.18
C LEU A 44 -15.78 10.79 7.73
N GLN A 45 -16.71 11.12 6.86
CA GLN A 45 -18.05 11.53 7.30
C GLN A 45 -18.82 10.35 7.91
N ALA A 46 -18.68 9.14 7.36
CA ALA A 46 -19.26 7.93 7.95
C ALA A 46 -18.71 7.67 9.36
N TRP A 47 -17.39 7.78 9.54
CA TRP A 47 -16.75 7.64 10.85
C TRP A 47 -17.23 8.70 11.85
N ARG A 48 -17.24 9.99 11.47
CA ARG A 48 -17.69 11.08 12.34
C ARG A 48 -19.16 10.94 12.76
N SER A 49 -20.01 10.44 11.86
CA SER A 49 -21.46 10.30 12.12
C SER A 49 -21.82 8.99 12.81
N GLY A 50 -21.07 7.92 12.53
CA GLY A 50 -21.38 6.56 12.98
C GLY A 50 -20.48 6.04 14.09
N GLY A 51 -19.38 6.74 14.42
CA GLY A 51 -18.45 6.32 15.48
C GLY A 51 -17.56 5.14 15.06
N ASP A 52 -17.10 4.40 16.06
CA ASP A 52 -16.04 3.38 15.95
C ASP A 52 -16.44 2.12 15.18
N LEU A 53 -17.73 1.83 15.16
CA LEU A 53 -18.37 0.77 14.39
C LEU A 53 -19.54 1.38 13.64
N ALA A 54 -19.24 2.11 12.55
CA ALA A 54 -20.27 2.82 11.80
C ALA A 54 -21.01 1.87 10.83
N TYR A 55 -22.31 1.72 11.04
CA TYR A 55 -23.19 1.07 10.06
C TYR A 55 -23.39 2.03 8.88
N VAL A 56 -22.98 1.62 7.69
CA VAL A 56 -23.08 2.44 6.48
C VAL A 56 -24.00 1.75 5.47
N GLN A 57 -25.03 2.47 5.02
CA GLN A 57 -25.94 2.00 3.99
C GLN A 57 -26.32 3.14 3.04
N VAL A 58 -26.08 2.95 1.75
CA VAL A 58 -26.42 3.90 0.71
C VAL A 58 -27.63 3.39 -0.09
N GLY A 59 -28.76 4.01 0.09
CA GLY A 59 -30.02 3.60 -0.58
C GLY A 59 -30.38 2.13 -0.27
N ARG A 60 -30.52 1.30 -1.33
CA ARG A 60 -30.78 -0.14 -1.23
C ARG A 60 -29.52 -1.00 -1.42
N ALA A 61 -28.33 -0.40 -1.43
CA ALA A 61 -27.08 -1.13 -1.57
C ALA A 61 -26.81 -2.05 -0.36
N LYS A 62 -25.86 -2.99 -0.53
CA LYS A 62 -25.40 -3.84 0.57
C LYS A 62 -24.89 -2.97 1.72
N THR A 63 -25.23 -3.34 2.92
CA THR A 63 -24.74 -2.74 4.14
C THR A 63 -23.28 -3.08 4.36
N LEU A 64 -22.52 -2.15 4.90
CA LEU A 64 -21.19 -2.40 5.42
C LEU A 64 -21.01 -1.75 6.80
N PHE A 65 -20.05 -2.26 7.57
CA PHE A 65 -19.57 -1.59 8.78
C PHE A 65 -18.17 -1.02 8.55
N LEU A 66 -17.99 0.24 8.90
CA LEU A 66 -16.68 0.89 8.95
C LEU A 66 -16.12 0.71 10.37
N VAL A 67 -14.90 0.21 10.48
CA VAL A 67 -14.26 -0.17 11.75
C VAL A 67 -13.00 0.66 11.97
N THR A 68 -12.94 1.38 13.09
CA THR A 68 -11.81 2.26 13.44
C THR A 68 -11.19 1.98 14.80
N HIS A 69 -11.92 1.42 15.76
CA HIS A 69 -11.41 1.16 17.10
C HIS A 69 -10.46 -0.05 17.14
N PRO A 70 -9.29 0.03 17.78
CA PRO A 70 -8.32 -1.07 17.85
C PRO A 70 -8.87 -2.38 18.42
N GLU A 71 -9.76 -2.34 19.41
CA GLU A 71 -10.40 -3.56 19.93
C GLU A 71 -11.28 -4.25 18.90
N HIS A 72 -12.03 -3.48 18.10
CA HIS A 72 -12.84 -4.04 17.01
C HIS A 72 -11.94 -4.63 15.91
N VAL A 73 -10.84 -3.95 15.60
CA VAL A 73 -9.82 -4.49 14.68
C VAL A 73 -9.28 -5.81 15.23
N ARG A 74 -8.91 -5.86 16.53
CA ARG A 74 -8.42 -7.09 17.20
C ARG A 74 -9.43 -8.21 17.13
N HIS A 75 -10.71 -7.93 17.41
CA HIS A 75 -11.80 -8.91 17.32
C HIS A 75 -11.80 -9.57 15.93
N ILE A 76 -11.81 -8.77 14.88
CA ILE A 76 -11.93 -9.23 13.48
C ILE A 76 -10.69 -10.00 13.02
N VAL A 77 -9.46 -9.49 13.30
CA VAL A 77 -8.25 -10.03 12.66
C VAL A 77 -7.44 -10.98 13.54
N VAL A 78 -7.75 -11.04 14.85
CA VAL A 78 -7.04 -11.88 15.82
C VAL A 78 -8.01 -12.86 16.50
N SER A 79 -8.95 -12.36 17.30
CA SER A 79 -9.76 -13.18 18.20
C SER A 79 -10.77 -14.06 17.47
N HIS A 80 -11.47 -13.53 16.46
CA HIS A 80 -12.50 -14.23 15.68
C HIS A 80 -12.09 -14.38 14.19
N ARG A 81 -10.78 -14.39 13.93
CA ARG A 81 -10.20 -14.38 12.58
C ARG A 81 -10.75 -15.43 11.61
N GLN A 82 -11.25 -16.55 12.11
CA GLN A 82 -11.83 -17.63 11.30
C GLN A 82 -13.20 -17.27 10.75
N ASN A 83 -13.88 -16.32 11.40
CA ASN A 83 -15.19 -15.81 10.98
C ASN A 83 -15.10 -14.63 9.99
N TYR A 84 -13.89 -14.18 9.63
CA TYR A 84 -13.70 -12.99 8.79
C TYR A 84 -12.72 -13.29 7.65
N GLU A 85 -13.26 -13.45 6.45
CA GLU A 85 -12.50 -13.86 5.27
C GLU A 85 -12.65 -12.87 4.09
N LYS A 86 -11.88 -13.10 3.04
CA LYS A 86 -11.88 -12.32 1.80
C LYS A 86 -12.82 -12.95 0.76
N HIS A 87 -14.12 -12.97 1.02
CA HIS A 87 -15.09 -13.56 0.08
C HIS A 87 -15.45 -12.60 -1.07
N GLU A 88 -16.70 -12.19 -1.18
CA GLU A 88 -17.23 -11.35 -2.26
C GLU A 88 -16.48 -10.01 -2.43
N SER A 89 -15.88 -9.49 -1.34
CA SER A 89 -15.13 -8.24 -1.38
C SER A 89 -13.91 -8.27 -2.33
N TYR A 90 -13.38 -9.46 -2.59
CA TYR A 90 -12.22 -9.64 -3.46
C TYR A 90 -12.53 -10.29 -4.81
N ASP A 91 -13.78 -10.63 -5.12
CA ASP A 91 -14.13 -11.35 -6.36
C ASP A 91 -13.70 -10.56 -7.60
N SER A 92 -14.03 -9.28 -7.69
CA SER A 92 -13.60 -8.46 -8.83
C SER A 92 -12.08 -8.38 -8.97
N VAL A 93 -11.33 -8.28 -7.87
CA VAL A 93 -9.87 -8.25 -7.90
C VAL A 93 -9.30 -9.59 -8.33
N ARG A 94 -9.90 -10.70 -7.84
CA ARG A 94 -9.53 -12.07 -8.22
C ARG A 94 -9.77 -12.32 -9.70
N GLU A 95 -10.95 -12.01 -10.19
CA GLU A 95 -11.33 -12.28 -11.58
C GLU A 95 -10.59 -11.41 -12.60
N LEU A 96 -10.37 -10.15 -12.25
CA LEU A 96 -9.89 -9.17 -13.21
C LEU A 96 -8.38 -8.90 -13.15
N LEU A 97 -7.74 -9.11 -12.00
CA LEU A 97 -6.36 -8.64 -11.82
C LEU A 97 -5.41 -9.72 -11.28
N LEU A 98 -5.70 -10.33 -10.13
CA LEU A 98 -4.73 -11.12 -9.37
C LEU A 98 -4.88 -12.64 -9.51
N GLY A 99 -5.90 -13.12 -10.24
CA GLY A 99 -6.19 -14.56 -10.31
C GLY A 99 -6.34 -15.16 -8.89
N HIS A 100 -5.77 -16.33 -8.69
CA HIS A 100 -5.73 -17.06 -7.42
C HIS A 100 -4.45 -16.76 -6.59
N GLY A 101 -3.73 -15.67 -6.87
CA GLY A 101 -2.55 -15.26 -6.11
C GLY A 101 -2.84 -15.01 -4.63
N ILE A 102 -1.80 -14.98 -3.79
CA ILE A 102 -1.89 -14.96 -2.32
C ILE A 102 -2.75 -13.83 -1.74
N VAL A 103 -2.86 -12.68 -2.42
CA VAL A 103 -3.69 -11.56 -1.96
C VAL A 103 -5.17 -11.86 -2.08
N SER A 104 -5.60 -12.55 -3.14
CA SER A 104 -7.00 -12.90 -3.42
C SER A 104 -7.40 -14.30 -2.96
N ALA A 105 -6.44 -15.17 -2.64
CA ALA A 105 -6.67 -16.53 -2.17
C ALA A 105 -7.38 -16.57 -0.81
N ILE A 106 -8.23 -17.58 -0.60
CA ILE A 106 -9.01 -17.81 0.63
C ILE A 106 -8.80 -19.22 1.18
N GLY A 107 -9.20 -19.43 2.43
CA GLY A 107 -9.22 -20.74 3.08
C GLY A 107 -7.88 -21.47 3.01
N GLU A 108 -7.93 -22.75 2.63
CA GLU A 108 -6.74 -23.62 2.54
C GLU A 108 -5.77 -23.22 1.45
N ASP A 109 -6.27 -22.73 0.28
CA ASP A 109 -5.41 -22.26 -0.80
C ASP A 109 -4.50 -21.11 -0.33
N TRP A 110 -5.06 -20.19 0.45
CA TRP A 110 -4.26 -19.12 1.05
C TRP A 110 -3.25 -19.66 2.08
N ARG A 111 -3.67 -20.56 2.97
CA ARG A 111 -2.78 -21.10 4.01
C ARG A 111 -1.58 -21.79 3.39
N ARG A 112 -1.84 -22.61 2.35
CA ARG A 112 -0.80 -23.31 1.60
C ARG A 112 0.16 -22.32 0.92
N GLN A 113 -0.35 -21.35 0.18
CA GLN A 113 0.49 -20.34 -0.44
C GLN A 113 1.31 -19.56 0.58
N ARG A 114 0.68 -19.14 1.69
CA ARG A 114 1.36 -18.43 2.77
C ARG A 114 2.50 -19.25 3.37
N LYS A 115 2.28 -20.56 3.64
CA LYS A 115 3.31 -21.48 4.15
C LYS A 115 4.50 -21.58 3.20
N LEU A 116 4.23 -21.70 1.90
CA LEU A 116 5.27 -21.83 0.88
C LEU A 116 6.08 -20.55 0.66
N MET A 117 5.44 -19.38 0.74
CA MET A 117 6.06 -18.11 0.35
C MET A 117 6.66 -17.33 1.54
N ALA A 118 6.15 -17.51 2.77
CA ALA A 118 6.60 -16.75 3.93
C ALA A 118 8.11 -16.82 4.19
N PRO A 119 8.81 -17.93 3.99
CA PRO A 119 10.25 -18.01 4.19
C PRO A 119 11.07 -17.02 3.34
N PHE A 120 10.54 -16.60 2.17
CA PHE A 120 11.24 -15.69 1.26
C PHE A 120 11.16 -14.23 1.68
N PHE A 121 10.25 -13.89 2.59
CA PHE A 121 9.97 -12.54 3.04
C PHE A 121 10.37 -12.28 4.49
N THR A 122 11.11 -13.19 5.13
CA THR A 122 11.69 -12.92 6.44
C THR A 122 12.71 -11.79 6.35
N PRO A 123 12.97 -11.02 7.42
CA PRO A 123 13.96 -9.92 7.40
C PRO A 123 15.30 -10.36 6.83
N ARG A 124 15.82 -11.53 7.23
CA ARG A 124 17.08 -12.08 6.72
C ARG A 124 17.00 -12.46 5.24
N ALA A 125 15.87 -13.01 4.79
CA ALA A 125 15.73 -13.44 3.40
C ALA A 125 15.62 -12.24 2.45
N VAL A 126 15.06 -11.10 2.87
CA VAL A 126 14.93 -9.91 2.03
C VAL A 126 16.24 -9.13 1.91
N GLU A 127 17.20 -9.32 2.80
CA GLU A 127 18.53 -8.68 2.71
C GLU A 127 19.27 -9.02 1.40
N ARG A 128 18.97 -10.16 0.77
CA ARG A 128 19.57 -10.53 -0.53
C ARG A 128 19.17 -9.60 -1.67
N PHE A 129 18.04 -8.89 -1.56
CA PHE A 129 17.60 -7.91 -2.56
C PHE A 129 18.24 -6.53 -2.36
N TYR A 130 19.01 -6.36 -1.28
CA TYR A 130 19.66 -5.09 -0.96
C TYR A 130 20.51 -4.52 -2.12
N PRO A 131 21.31 -5.33 -2.86
CA PRO A 131 22.05 -4.82 -4.01
C PRO A 131 21.16 -4.22 -5.11
N ILE A 132 19.94 -4.77 -5.33
CA ILE A 132 18.95 -4.25 -6.28
C ILE A 132 18.48 -2.88 -5.81
N PHE A 133 18.11 -2.74 -4.51
CA PHE A 133 17.67 -1.45 -3.95
C PHE A 133 18.72 -0.36 -4.12
N LEU A 134 19.99 -0.70 -3.88
CA LEU A 134 21.11 0.23 -4.07
C LEU A 134 21.28 0.64 -5.54
N ALA A 135 21.30 -0.34 -6.45
CA ALA A 135 21.55 -0.09 -7.87
C ALA A 135 20.46 0.79 -8.49
N ASP A 136 19.19 0.45 -8.27
CA ASP A 136 18.05 1.21 -8.81
C ASP A 136 17.96 2.61 -8.18
N THR A 137 18.24 2.73 -6.87
CA THR A 137 18.30 4.06 -6.24
C THR A 137 19.46 4.89 -6.78
N GLN A 138 20.61 4.29 -7.08
CA GLN A 138 21.75 4.99 -7.68
C GLN A 138 21.43 5.50 -9.10
N GLN A 139 20.67 4.74 -9.88
CA GLN A 139 20.17 5.20 -11.20
C GLN A 139 19.24 6.40 -11.06
N LEU A 140 18.32 6.36 -10.08
CA LEU A 140 17.44 7.50 -9.79
C LEU A 140 18.23 8.74 -9.35
N ILE A 141 19.24 8.57 -8.50
CA ILE A 141 20.15 9.67 -8.09
C ILE A 141 20.83 10.28 -9.32
N HIS A 142 21.33 9.45 -10.24
CA HIS A 142 21.95 9.95 -11.48
C HIS A 142 20.96 10.75 -12.32
N ARG A 143 19.75 10.27 -12.49
CA ARG A 143 18.67 10.97 -13.22
C ARG A 143 18.31 12.30 -12.54
N TRP A 144 18.16 12.33 -11.23
CA TRP A 144 17.83 13.54 -10.48
C TRP A 144 18.94 14.59 -10.49
N ARG A 145 20.21 14.16 -10.56
CA ARG A 145 21.33 15.09 -10.79
C ARG A 145 21.22 15.79 -12.16
N GLY A 146 20.71 15.12 -13.18
CA GLY A 146 20.44 15.70 -14.50
C GLY A 146 19.30 16.73 -14.51
N LEU A 147 18.40 16.69 -13.52
CA LEU A 147 17.29 17.67 -13.38
C LEU A 147 17.76 19.00 -12.76
N GLN A 148 18.94 19.03 -12.15
CA GLN A 148 19.51 20.21 -11.50
C GLN A 148 19.75 21.32 -12.52
N GLY A 149 19.08 22.46 -12.32
CA GLY A 149 19.18 23.61 -13.20
C GLY A 149 18.02 23.79 -14.18
N GLY A 150 17.13 22.80 -14.33
CA GLY A 150 16.00 22.85 -15.27
C GLY A 150 14.76 23.59 -14.76
N GLY A 151 14.64 23.83 -13.45
CA GLY A 151 13.53 24.58 -12.85
C GLY A 151 12.13 23.97 -13.04
N GLN A 152 12.03 22.77 -13.60
CA GLN A 152 10.77 22.08 -13.82
C GLN A 152 10.46 21.10 -12.67
N PRO A 153 9.23 21.14 -12.12
CA PRO A 153 8.82 20.17 -11.12
C PRO A 153 8.60 18.80 -11.76
N VAL A 154 8.92 17.75 -11.04
CA VAL A 154 8.56 16.36 -11.36
C VAL A 154 7.30 15.95 -10.61
N ASP A 155 6.50 15.05 -11.16
CA ASP A 155 5.48 14.38 -10.34
C ASP A 155 6.17 13.36 -9.43
N MET A 156 6.15 13.60 -8.13
CA MET A 156 6.89 12.79 -7.17
C MET A 156 6.33 11.36 -7.06
N PHE A 157 5.02 11.18 -7.26
CA PHE A 157 4.47 9.82 -7.28
C PHE A 157 4.93 9.05 -8.52
N ASP A 158 5.01 9.69 -9.69
CA ASP A 158 5.53 9.04 -10.89
C ASP A 158 7.00 8.64 -10.72
N GLU A 159 7.83 9.50 -10.12
CA GLU A 159 9.23 9.18 -9.81
C GLU A 159 9.34 7.97 -8.89
N MET A 160 8.54 7.93 -7.81
CA MET A 160 8.55 6.81 -6.86
C MET A 160 7.93 5.54 -7.46
N MET A 161 6.91 5.66 -8.31
CA MET A 161 6.35 4.52 -9.05
C MET A 161 7.37 3.90 -10.01
N GLN A 162 8.20 4.72 -10.65
CA GLN A 162 9.26 4.23 -11.55
C GLN A 162 10.30 3.40 -10.81
N ILE A 163 10.85 3.92 -9.71
CA ILE A 163 11.89 3.20 -8.98
C ILE A 163 11.35 1.92 -8.33
N THR A 164 10.19 1.96 -7.68
CA THR A 164 9.64 0.77 -7.03
C THR A 164 9.20 -0.30 -8.02
N ALA A 165 8.71 0.09 -9.21
CA ALA A 165 8.44 -0.85 -10.29
C ALA A 165 9.72 -1.51 -10.82
N SER A 166 10.81 -0.75 -10.98
CA SER A 166 12.11 -1.29 -11.36
C SER A 166 12.62 -2.30 -10.33
N ILE A 167 12.63 -1.91 -9.07
CA ILE A 167 13.05 -2.78 -7.95
C ILE A 167 12.26 -4.09 -7.92
N ILE A 168 10.93 -4.03 -8.01
CA ILE A 168 10.11 -5.25 -7.92
C ILE A 168 10.28 -6.15 -9.15
N LEU A 169 10.46 -5.57 -10.36
CA LEU A 169 10.71 -6.34 -11.58
C LEU A 169 12.06 -7.04 -11.54
N HIS A 170 13.11 -6.36 -11.05
CA HIS A 170 14.40 -6.98 -10.82
C HIS A 170 14.32 -8.08 -9.75
N ALA A 171 13.69 -7.81 -8.60
CA ALA A 171 13.61 -8.73 -7.48
C ALA A 171 12.75 -9.98 -7.75
N VAL A 172 11.70 -9.83 -8.57
CA VAL A 172 10.76 -10.93 -8.87
C VAL A 172 11.15 -11.69 -10.12
N PHE A 173 11.57 -10.99 -11.18
CA PHE A 173 11.73 -11.59 -12.52
C PHE A 173 13.15 -11.52 -13.07
N SER A 174 14.09 -10.83 -12.39
CA SER A 174 15.45 -10.57 -12.90
C SER A 174 15.44 -9.91 -14.29
N THR A 175 14.51 -8.98 -14.52
CA THR A 175 14.32 -8.29 -15.80
C THR A 175 15.40 -7.23 -16.00
N GLU A 176 16.13 -7.27 -17.12
CA GLU A 176 17.23 -6.34 -17.41
C GLU A 176 16.87 -5.27 -18.45
N SER A 177 15.78 -5.45 -19.21
CA SER A 177 15.41 -4.55 -20.31
C SER A 177 14.55 -3.38 -19.84
N ASP A 178 15.04 -2.16 -19.96
CA ASP A 178 14.30 -0.92 -19.66
C ASP A 178 13.00 -0.81 -20.45
N GLU A 179 12.98 -1.21 -21.73
CA GLU A 179 11.78 -1.18 -22.57
C GLU A 179 10.70 -2.11 -22.01
N THR A 180 11.10 -3.34 -21.62
CA THR A 180 10.18 -4.30 -20.99
C THR A 180 9.66 -3.76 -19.65
N LEU A 181 10.52 -3.16 -18.82
CA LEU A 181 10.14 -2.54 -17.56
C LEU A 181 9.06 -1.48 -17.77
N HIS A 182 9.26 -0.55 -18.72
CA HIS A 182 8.29 0.50 -19.02
C HIS A 182 6.97 -0.05 -19.56
N HIS A 183 7.03 -1.05 -20.46
CA HIS A 183 5.83 -1.64 -21.05
C HIS A 183 4.95 -2.35 -20.01
N ILE A 184 5.55 -3.24 -19.22
CA ILE A 184 4.83 -4.04 -18.21
C ILE A 184 4.31 -3.14 -17.09
N ARG A 185 5.10 -2.19 -16.59
CA ARG A 185 4.64 -1.19 -15.63
C ARG A 185 3.39 -0.48 -16.13
N GLY A 186 3.45 0.12 -17.31
CA GLY A 186 2.31 0.86 -17.88
C GLY A 186 1.09 -0.03 -18.13
N ALA A 187 1.27 -1.32 -18.43
CA ALA A 187 0.16 -2.27 -18.57
C ALA A 187 -0.52 -2.55 -17.22
N VAL A 188 0.26 -2.79 -16.18
CA VAL A 188 -0.26 -3.05 -14.82
C VAL A 188 -0.94 -1.82 -14.23
N GLU A 189 -0.36 -0.62 -14.34
CA GLU A 189 -0.99 0.63 -13.89
C GLU A 189 -2.37 0.85 -14.54
N ARG A 190 -2.47 0.61 -15.84
CA ARG A 190 -3.77 0.70 -16.56
C ARG A 190 -4.77 -0.34 -16.08
N ASN A 191 -4.31 -1.55 -15.76
CA ASN A 191 -5.19 -2.61 -15.25
C ASN A 191 -5.69 -2.27 -13.83
N ILE A 192 -4.83 -1.76 -12.95
CA ILE A 192 -5.22 -1.32 -11.60
C ILE A 192 -6.26 -0.19 -11.71
N ALA A 193 -5.98 0.84 -12.52
CA ALA A 193 -6.89 1.95 -12.72
C ALA A 193 -8.27 1.49 -13.25
N PHE A 194 -8.28 0.56 -14.21
CA PHE A 194 -9.53 0.00 -14.73
C PHE A 194 -10.34 -0.73 -13.65
N VAL A 195 -9.69 -1.60 -12.86
CA VAL A 195 -10.36 -2.37 -11.80
C VAL A 195 -10.86 -1.44 -10.69
N SER A 196 -10.08 -0.45 -10.29
CA SER A 196 -10.46 0.54 -9.28
C SER A 196 -11.67 1.37 -9.74
N GLN A 197 -11.66 1.88 -10.97
CA GLN A 197 -12.81 2.61 -11.55
C GLN A 197 -14.07 1.74 -11.61
N ARG A 198 -13.92 0.45 -11.94
CA ARG A 198 -15.02 -0.48 -12.01
C ARG A 198 -15.62 -0.80 -10.62
N GLN A 199 -14.78 -0.93 -9.60
CA GLN A 199 -15.24 -1.16 -8.21
C GLN A 199 -15.99 0.05 -7.64
N MET A 200 -15.61 1.26 -8.02
CA MET A 200 -16.24 2.51 -7.59
C MET A 200 -17.42 2.92 -8.47
N GLY A 201 -17.56 2.29 -9.62
CA GLY A 201 -18.62 2.59 -10.59
C GLY A 201 -20.02 2.09 -10.12
N TRP A 202 -21.05 2.92 -10.28
CA TRP A 202 -22.42 2.61 -9.88
C TRP A 202 -23.07 1.48 -10.68
N LEU A 203 -22.70 1.33 -11.96
CA LEU A 203 -23.23 0.33 -12.88
C LEU A 203 -22.11 -0.06 -13.86
N PRO A 204 -21.21 -0.97 -13.45
CA PRO A 204 -20.15 -1.42 -14.34
C PRO A 204 -20.76 -2.25 -15.49
N LEU A 205 -20.55 -1.80 -16.73
CA LEU A 205 -20.95 -2.55 -17.92
C LEU A 205 -20.30 -3.93 -17.92
N PRO A 206 -21.00 -4.99 -18.33
CA PRO A 206 -20.43 -6.32 -18.48
C PRO A 206 -19.21 -6.30 -19.40
N LEU A 207 -18.17 -7.09 -19.09
CA LEU A 207 -16.90 -7.08 -19.84
C LEU A 207 -17.03 -7.57 -21.29
N TRP A 208 -18.10 -8.31 -21.62
CA TRP A 208 -18.36 -8.73 -22.98
C TRP A 208 -18.83 -7.58 -23.90
N VAL A 209 -19.23 -6.42 -23.33
CA VAL A 209 -19.52 -5.22 -24.13
C VAL A 209 -18.21 -4.63 -24.63
N PRO A 210 -17.96 -4.52 -25.93
CA PRO A 210 -16.66 -4.13 -26.48
C PRO A 210 -16.46 -2.61 -26.45
N THR A 211 -16.38 -2.02 -25.26
CA THR A 211 -16.00 -0.61 -25.12
C THR A 211 -14.49 -0.43 -25.36
N PRO A 212 -14.02 0.75 -25.79
CA PRO A 212 -12.59 1.04 -25.92
C PRO A 212 -11.80 0.77 -24.63
N SER A 213 -12.41 1.05 -23.47
CA SER A 213 -11.82 0.78 -22.16
C SER A 213 -11.68 -0.72 -21.90
N HIS A 214 -12.72 -1.52 -22.18
CA HIS A 214 -12.69 -2.97 -22.01
C HIS A 214 -11.67 -3.63 -22.94
N LEU A 215 -11.62 -3.24 -24.22
CA LEU A 215 -10.65 -3.77 -25.18
C LEU A 215 -9.21 -3.44 -24.79
N ARG A 216 -8.97 -2.22 -24.30
CA ARG A 216 -7.65 -1.81 -23.78
C ARG A 216 -7.25 -2.63 -22.56
N PHE A 217 -8.15 -2.79 -21.61
CA PHE A 217 -7.92 -3.61 -20.41
C PHE A 217 -7.59 -5.06 -20.78
N GLN A 218 -8.39 -5.68 -21.66
CA GLN A 218 -8.14 -7.06 -22.09
C GLN A 218 -6.76 -7.23 -22.76
N ARG A 219 -6.33 -6.23 -23.56
CA ARG A 219 -5.01 -6.23 -24.18
C ARG A 219 -3.90 -6.14 -23.12
N THR A 220 -3.94 -5.11 -22.27
CA THR A 220 -2.90 -4.90 -21.25
C THR A 220 -2.82 -6.03 -20.23
N ARG A 221 -3.95 -6.67 -19.89
CA ARG A 221 -3.97 -7.86 -19.04
C ARG A 221 -3.26 -9.02 -19.73
N ARG A 222 -3.54 -9.24 -21.01
CA ARG A 222 -2.89 -10.29 -21.80
C ARG A 222 -1.38 -10.06 -21.90
N ASP A 223 -0.95 -8.84 -22.16
CA ASP A 223 0.47 -8.47 -22.25
C ASP A 223 1.23 -8.86 -20.96
N VAL A 224 0.66 -8.59 -19.78
CA VAL A 224 1.25 -8.96 -18.50
C VAL A 224 1.29 -10.47 -18.29
N ASP A 225 0.18 -11.16 -18.56
CA ASP A 225 0.08 -12.60 -18.43
C ASP A 225 1.09 -13.31 -19.38
N GLU A 226 1.16 -12.89 -20.64
CA GLU A 226 2.07 -13.45 -21.66
C GLU A 226 3.53 -13.22 -21.28
N TYR A 227 3.88 -12.04 -20.76
CA TYR A 227 5.22 -11.76 -20.27
C TYR A 227 5.63 -12.72 -19.15
N ILE A 228 4.84 -12.85 -18.10
CA ILE A 228 5.19 -13.70 -16.96
C ILE A 228 5.20 -15.18 -17.36
N ARG A 229 4.25 -15.63 -18.20
CA ARG A 229 4.26 -17.00 -18.76
C ARG A 229 5.50 -17.24 -19.60
N GLY A 230 5.92 -16.26 -20.39
CA GLY A 230 7.15 -16.33 -21.18
C GLY A 230 8.38 -16.53 -20.30
N VAL A 231 8.50 -15.77 -19.21
CA VAL A 231 9.60 -15.92 -18.25
C VAL A 231 9.58 -17.32 -17.60
N VAL A 232 8.42 -17.79 -17.15
CA VAL A 232 8.28 -19.14 -16.57
C VAL A 232 8.65 -20.22 -17.59
N ALA A 233 8.13 -20.15 -18.83
CA ALA A 233 8.41 -21.10 -19.88
C ALA A 233 9.90 -21.12 -20.24
N GLN A 234 10.52 -19.95 -20.40
CA GLN A 234 11.95 -19.84 -20.69
C GLN A 234 12.79 -20.52 -19.58
N ARG A 235 12.48 -20.28 -18.30
CA ARG A 235 13.19 -20.94 -17.19
C ARG A 235 13.06 -22.45 -17.23
N ARG A 236 11.87 -22.98 -17.58
CA ARG A 236 11.64 -24.42 -17.72
C ARG A 236 12.50 -25.07 -18.80
N THR A 237 13.00 -24.33 -19.78
CA THR A 237 13.91 -24.85 -20.83
C THR A 237 15.36 -24.88 -20.37
N LEU A 238 15.74 -24.20 -19.29
CA LEU A 238 17.08 -24.13 -18.76
C LEU A 238 17.30 -25.14 -17.62
N PRO A 239 18.55 -25.64 -17.44
CA PRO A 239 18.91 -26.34 -16.21
C PRO A 239 18.66 -25.47 -14.98
N GLN A 240 18.21 -26.07 -13.87
CA GLN A 240 17.85 -25.32 -12.66
C GLN A 240 19.04 -24.50 -12.09
N GLU A 241 20.24 -24.94 -12.30
CA GLU A 241 21.48 -24.26 -11.87
C GLU A 241 21.71 -22.92 -12.59
N GLN A 242 21.03 -22.70 -13.72
CA GLN A 242 21.09 -21.47 -14.50
C GLN A 242 19.92 -20.53 -14.21
N TRP A 243 19.00 -20.93 -13.34
CA TRP A 243 17.87 -20.07 -12.98
C TRP A 243 18.36 -18.90 -12.11
N PRO A 244 17.88 -17.65 -12.38
CA PRO A 244 18.21 -16.51 -11.53
C PRO A 244 17.77 -16.72 -10.08
N ASP A 245 18.50 -16.14 -9.12
CA ASP A 245 18.13 -16.20 -7.70
C ASP A 245 17.11 -15.09 -7.35
N ASP A 246 15.91 -15.19 -7.90
CA ASP A 246 14.81 -14.25 -7.68
C ASP A 246 13.57 -14.92 -7.06
N LEU A 247 12.54 -14.11 -6.79
CA LEU A 247 11.32 -14.61 -6.15
C LEU A 247 10.52 -15.57 -7.03
N LEU A 248 10.52 -15.38 -8.36
CA LEU A 248 9.84 -16.28 -9.27
C LEU A 248 10.48 -17.68 -9.25
N THR A 249 11.82 -17.75 -9.31
CA THR A 249 12.57 -19.01 -9.16
C THR A 249 12.23 -19.70 -7.83
N LYS A 250 12.23 -18.94 -6.73
CA LYS A 250 11.86 -19.53 -5.42
C LYS A 250 10.48 -20.14 -5.43
N MET A 251 9.49 -19.45 -6.01
CA MET A 251 8.12 -19.99 -6.14
C MET A 251 8.08 -21.26 -7.02
N MET A 252 8.80 -21.28 -8.15
CA MET A 252 8.86 -22.42 -9.05
C MET A 252 9.55 -23.65 -8.42
N MET A 253 10.52 -23.44 -7.52
CA MET A 253 11.30 -24.52 -6.88
C MET A 253 10.68 -25.01 -5.58
N THR A 254 9.83 -24.21 -4.93
CA THR A 254 9.28 -24.56 -3.62
C THR A 254 8.35 -25.75 -3.71
N ARG A 255 8.58 -26.72 -2.84
CA ARG A 255 7.75 -27.93 -2.69
C ARG A 255 6.96 -27.86 -1.39
N ASP A 256 5.73 -28.28 -1.49
CA ASP A 256 4.89 -28.49 -0.32
C ASP A 256 5.40 -29.73 0.44
N GLU A 257 5.71 -29.56 1.71
CA GLU A 257 6.29 -30.64 2.54
C GLU A 257 5.35 -31.83 2.74
N GLU A 258 4.03 -31.60 2.71
CA GLU A 258 3.01 -32.62 2.94
C GLU A 258 2.69 -33.41 1.69
N THR A 259 2.63 -32.72 0.54
CA THR A 259 2.23 -33.32 -0.74
C THR A 259 3.40 -33.60 -1.69
N GLY A 260 4.59 -33.03 -1.43
CA GLY A 260 5.75 -33.07 -2.31
C GLY A 260 5.57 -32.29 -3.62
N SER A 261 4.40 -31.70 -3.85
CA SER A 261 4.08 -31.01 -5.10
C SER A 261 4.65 -29.60 -5.14
N THR A 262 5.05 -29.15 -6.33
CA THR A 262 5.42 -27.75 -6.59
C THR A 262 4.18 -26.89 -6.81
N MET A 263 4.36 -25.56 -6.79
CA MET A 263 3.32 -24.63 -7.20
C MET A 263 3.04 -24.82 -8.72
N ALA A 264 1.76 -24.91 -9.09
CA ALA A 264 1.36 -25.00 -10.51
C ALA A 264 1.78 -23.72 -11.26
N ASP A 265 2.18 -23.82 -12.52
CA ASP A 265 2.68 -22.68 -13.30
C ASP A 265 1.66 -21.54 -13.38
N GLN A 266 0.35 -21.85 -13.51
CA GLN A 266 -0.68 -20.79 -13.44
C GLN A 266 -0.65 -20.04 -12.11
N LEU A 267 -0.47 -20.74 -11.00
CA LEU A 267 -0.41 -20.11 -9.67
C LEU A 267 0.89 -19.32 -9.48
N VAL A 268 2.00 -19.74 -10.10
CA VAL A 268 3.24 -18.97 -10.18
C VAL A 268 3.00 -17.66 -10.93
N VAL A 269 2.30 -17.71 -12.08
CA VAL A 269 1.92 -16.51 -12.85
C VAL A 269 1.04 -15.58 -12.01
N ASP A 270 -0.03 -16.09 -11.39
CA ASP A 270 -0.95 -15.31 -10.56
C ASP A 270 -0.23 -14.63 -9.39
N ASN A 271 0.72 -15.34 -8.78
CA ASN A 271 1.55 -14.75 -7.71
C ASN A 271 2.60 -13.77 -8.25
N GLY A 272 3.13 -13.97 -9.44
CA GLY A 272 4.00 -13.00 -10.10
C GLY A 272 3.28 -11.66 -10.34
N VAL A 273 2.05 -11.71 -10.91
CA VAL A 273 1.19 -10.53 -11.06
C VAL A 273 0.91 -9.91 -9.69
N THR A 274 0.55 -10.72 -8.70
CA THR A 274 0.23 -10.26 -7.34
C THR A 274 1.41 -9.53 -6.70
N MET A 275 2.63 -10.06 -6.81
CA MET A 275 3.83 -9.44 -6.25
C MET A 275 4.12 -8.10 -6.92
N PHE A 276 4.00 -8.05 -8.24
CA PHE A 276 4.22 -6.80 -8.96
C PHE A 276 3.19 -5.74 -8.53
N VAL A 277 1.88 -6.06 -8.61
CA VAL A 277 0.80 -5.12 -8.23
C VAL A 277 0.92 -4.64 -6.79
N ALA A 278 1.15 -5.56 -5.85
CA ALA A 278 1.19 -5.23 -4.44
C ALA A 278 2.50 -4.53 -4.01
N GLY A 279 3.62 -4.85 -4.66
CA GLY A 279 4.94 -4.38 -4.24
C GLY A 279 5.27 -2.97 -4.70
N HIS A 280 4.94 -2.59 -5.93
CA HIS A 280 5.40 -1.30 -6.44
C HIS A 280 4.53 -0.12 -5.97
N GLU A 281 3.21 -0.19 -6.12
CA GLU A 281 2.35 0.97 -5.85
C GLU A 281 2.34 1.38 -4.38
N THR A 282 2.25 0.41 -3.46
CA THR A 282 2.17 0.71 -2.02
C THR A 282 3.44 1.36 -1.49
N THR A 283 4.61 0.87 -1.90
CA THR A 283 5.91 1.44 -1.52
C THR A 283 6.11 2.81 -2.16
N ALA A 284 5.72 2.99 -3.42
CA ALA A 284 5.76 4.28 -4.10
C ALA A 284 4.91 5.34 -3.39
N ARG A 285 3.69 4.97 -2.93
CA ARG A 285 2.82 5.88 -2.16
C ARG A 285 3.49 6.29 -0.86
N THR A 286 4.11 5.34 -0.13
CA THR A 286 4.85 5.66 1.10
C THR A 286 5.97 6.66 0.83
N LEU A 287 6.79 6.43 -0.20
CA LEU A 287 7.90 7.31 -0.57
C LEU A 287 7.41 8.68 -1.07
N GLY A 288 6.37 8.74 -1.89
CA GLY A 288 5.80 10.00 -2.36
C GLY A 288 5.25 10.85 -1.21
N PHE A 289 4.52 10.22 -0.27
CA PHE A 289 4.06 10.92 0.93
C PHE A 289 5.20 11.26 1.91
N LEU A 290 6.31 10.51 1.91
CA LEU A 290 7.51 10.89 2.65
C LEU A 290 8.03 12.26 2.19
N TRP A 291 8.20 12.45 0.89
CA TRP A 291 8.65 13.73 0.35
C TRP A 291 7.67 14.86 0.60
N TYR A 292 6.38 14.56 0.46
CA TYR A 292 5.34 15.53 0.84
C TYR A 292 5.45 15.94 2.30
N ALA A 293 5.50 14.98 3.22
CA ALA A 293 5.60 15.23 4.65
C ALA A 293 6.86 16.02 5.02
N LEU A 294 8.03 15.66 4.49
CA LEU A 294 9.28 16.39 4.73
C LEU A 294 9.20 17.82 4.21
N SER A 295 8.61 18.06 3.04
CA SER A 295 8.45 19.41 2.49
C SER A 295 7.55 20.32 3.33
N GLN A 296 6.68 19.74 4.17
CA GLN A 296 5.78 20.47 5.07
C GLN A 296 6.33 20.60 6.49
N ASN A 297 7.39 19.86 6.86
CA ASN A 297 7.95 19.80 8.20
C ASN A 297 9.49 19.97 8.16
N PRO A 298 9.98 21.21 7.94
CA PRO A 298 11.40 21.49 7.76
C PRO A 298 12.30 21.08 8.94
N GLU A 299 11.77 21.13 10.16
CA GLU A 299 12.45 20.71 11.38
C GLU A 299 12.70 19.21 11.41
N VAL A 300 11.72 18.41 10.95
CA VAL A 300 11.84 16.95 10.82
C VAL A 300 12.86 16.61 9.71
N GLU A 301 12.77 17.31 8.57
CA GLU A 301 13.74 17.15 7.48
C GLU A 301 15.15 17.44 7.95
N ALA A 302 15.37 18.55 8.65
CA ALA A 302 16.69 18.94 9.15
C ALA A 302 17.26 17.89 10.13
N ARG A 303 16.43 17.35 11.02
CA ARG A 303 16.84 16.31 11.97
C ARG A 303 17.16 14.99 11.27
N MET A 304 16.35 14.58 10.27
CA MET A 304 16.64 13.40 9.43
C MET A 304 17.96 13.59 8.68
N HIS A 305 18.19 14.75 8.10
CA HIS A 305 19.44 15.07 7.43
C HIS A 305 20.66 15.01 8.38
N ALA A 306 20.54 15.51 9.61
CA ALA A 306 21.61 15.45 10.60
C ALA A 306 21.97 13.99 10.96
N GLU A 307 20.98 13.11 11.10
CA GLU A 307 21.22 11.67 11.31
C GLU A 307 21.95 11.04 10.13
N LEU A 308 21.49 11.32 8.90
CA LEU A 308 22.10 10.79 7.68
C LEU A 308 23.56 11.25 7.52
N ASP A 309 23.87 12.50 7.84
CA ASP A 309 25.24 13.05 7.76
C ASP A 309 26.16 12.42 8.82
N ALA A 310 25.65 12.19 10.02
CA ALA A 310 26.42 11.59 11.09
C ALA A 310 26.75 10.11 10.84
N VAL A 311 25.91 9.39 10.12
CA VAL A 311 26.02 7.93 9.95
C VAL A 311 26.59 7.54 8.59
N LEU A 312 26.16 8.22 7.52
CA LEU A 312 26.49 7.83 6.15
C LEU A 312 27.69 8.60 5.62
N GLY A 313 28.72 7.88 5.18
CA GLY A 313 29.84 8.43 4.42
C GLY A 313 29.51 8.68 2.93
N GLU A 314 30.50 8.79 2.07
CA GLU A 314 30.33 8.95 0.61
C GLU A 314 29.79 7.69 -0.07
N ALA A 315 30.13 6.52 0.45
CA ALA A 315 29.71 5.22 -0.08
C ALA A 315 28.21 4.98 0.11
N PRO A 316 27.59 4.14 -0.72
CA PRO A 316 26.23 3.65 -0.46
C PRO A 316 26.13 3.01 0.92
N PRO A 317 25.00 3.18 1.65
CA PRO A 317 24.84 2.60 2.97
C PRO A 317 24.89 1.07 2.92
N SER A 318 25.40 0.43 3.96
CA SER A 318 25.21 -1.00 4.20
C SER A 318 23.92 -1.27 4.99
N VAL A 319 23.47 -2.52 5.03
CA VAL A 319 22.34 -2.93 5.88
C VAL A 319 22.58 -2.59 7.35
N ASN A 320 23.85 -2.67 7.80
CA ASN A 320 24.21 -2.30 9.18
C ASN A 320 24.18 -0.79 9.43
N ASP A 321 24.40 0.03 8.40
CA ASP A 321 24.27 1.48 8.55
C ASP A 321 22.80 1.88 8.68
N LEU A 322 21.87 1.21 7.97
CA LEU A 322 20.45 1.46 8.14
C LEU A 322 19.97 1.22 9.59
N LYS A 323 20.54 0.24 10.29
CA LYS A 323 20.24 0.00 11.72
C LYS A 323 20.65 1.17 12.63
N LYS A 324 21.55 2.04 12.15
CA LYS A 324 21.99 3.25 12.86
C LYS A 324 21.22 4.50 12.45
N LEU A 325 20.15 4.34 11.66
CA LEU A 325 19.25 5.38 11.22
C LEU A 325 17.83 5.24 11.84
N PRO A 326 17.72 5.20 13.18
CA PRO A 326 16.42 5.00 13.84
C PRO A 326 15.45 6.14 13.59
N TYR A 327 15.92 7.39 13.50
CA TYR A 327 15.04 8.53 13.25
C TYR A 327 14.46 8.52 11.82
N THR A 328 15.26 8.15 10.83
CA THR A 328 14.78 7.95 9.46
C THR A 328 13.66 6.89 9.42
N LEU A 329 13.80 5.79 10.16
CA LEU A 329 12.75 4.78 10.29
C LEU A 329 11.51 5.30 11.02
N GLN A 330 11.68 6.13 12.06
CA GLN A 330 10.58 6.81 12.77
C GLN A 330 9.80 7.72 11.81
N VAL A 331 10.49 8.49 10.97
CA VAL A 331 9.87 9.32 9.92
C VAL A 331 9.04 8.46 8.97
N ILE A 332 9.58 7.34 8.49
CA ILE A 332 8.84 6.40 7.60
C ILE A 332 7.59 5.84 8.29
N LYS A 333 7.69 5.41 9.55
CA LYS A 333 6.54 4.93 10.32
C LYS A 333 5.47 6.01 10.47
N GLU A 334 5.86 7.26 10.73
CA GLU A 334 4.94 8.38 10.87
C GLU A 334 4.25 8.74 9.55
N VAL A 335 4.97 8.64 8.43
CA VAL A 335 4.37 8.74 7.10
C VAL A 335 3.29 7.68 6.91
N MET A 336 3.58 6.41 7.20
CA MET A 336 2.60 5.33 7.07
C MET A 336 1.43 5.44 8.06
N ARG A 337 1.61 6.12 9.20
CA ARG A 337 0.51 6.44 10.11
C ARG A 337 -0.45 7.45 9.49
N LEU A 338 0.08 8.59 9.04
CA LEU A 338 -0.76 9.65 8.46
C LEU A 338 -1.23 9.33 7.05
N TYR A 339 -0.41 8.63 6.28
CA TYR A 339 -0.67 8.33 4.87
C TYR A 339 -0.53 6.83 4.57
N PRO A 340 -1.36 5.97 5.22
CA PRO A 340 -1.29 4.54 4.99
C PRO A 340 -1.60 4.23 3.51
N PRO A 341 -0.70 3.57 2.77
CA PRO A 341 -0.93 3.25 1.34
C PRO A 341 -2.20 2.45 1.11
N ALA A 342 -2.52 1.53 2.03
CA ALA A 342 -3.78 0.81 2.09
C ALA A 342 -4.68 1.44 3.18
N PRO A 343 -5.43 2.52 2.85
CA PRO A 343 -6.19 3.28 3.84
C PRO A 343 -7.39 2.52 4.39
N MET A 344 -7.82 1.47 3.70
CA MET A 344 -8.89 0.56 4.12
C MET A 344 -8.67 -0.84 3.55
N TYR A 345 -9.22 -1.86 4.22
CA TYR A 345 -9.26 -3.22 3.69
C TYR A 345 -10.49 -3.98 4.21
N PRO A 346 -11.21 -4.72 3.35
CA PRO A 346 -12.43 -5.40 3.74
C PRO A 346 -12.18 -6.80 4.31
N ARG A 347 -13.17 -7.26 5.10
CA ARG A 347 -13.42 -8.64 5.47
C ARG A 347 -14.92 -8.88 5.41
N ASP A 348 -15.32 -10.07 5.00
CA ASP A 348 -16.72 -10.48 5.00
C ASP A 348 -16.93 -11.54 6.09
N THR A 349 -18.03 -11.46 6.86
CA THR A 349 -18.35 -12.45 7.90
C THR A 349 -18.79 -13.77 7.26
N VAL A 350 -18.30 -14.87 7.79
CA VAL A 350 -18.66 -16.23 7.34
C VAL A 350 -19.95 -16.70 8.03
N ALA A 351 -20.09 -16.42 9.32
CA ALA A 351 -21.25 -16.73 10.15
C ALA A 351 -21.67 -15.49 10.94
N ASP A 352 -22.85 -15.54 11.54
CA ASP A 352 -23.30 -14.49 12.47
C ASP A 352 -22.26 -14.28 13.58
N ASP A 353 -22.07 -13.02 13.96
CA ASP A 353 -21.20 -12.62 15.07
C ASP A 353 -21.85 -11.48 15.88
N GLU A 354 -21.24 -11.16 17.02
CA GLU A 354 -21.58 -10.00 17.83
C GLU A 354 -20.31 -9.18 18.07
N LEU A 355 -20.35 -7.89 17.75
CA LEU A 355 -19.25 -6.96 17.96
C LEU A 355 -19.77 -5.70 18.65
N ALA A 356 -19.21 -5.37 19.82
CA ALA A 356 -19.63 -4.23 20.64
C ALA A 356 -21.15 -4.17 20.92
N GLY A 357 -21.78 -5.33 21.18
CA GLY A 357 -23.23 -5.43 21.42
C GLY A 357 -24.09 -5.32 20.16
N VAL A 358 -23.48 -5.29 18.98
CA VAL A 358 -24.20 -5.25 17.70
C VAL A 358 -24.12 -6.60 17.02
N ARG A 359 -25.30 -7.14 16.65
CA ARG A 359 -25.37 -8.36 15.83
C ARG A 359 -24.88 -8.07 14.42
N ILE A 360 -23.90 -8.83 13.96
CA ILE A 360 -23.33 -8.79 12.62
C ILE A 360 -23.75 -10.07 11.87
N PRO A 361 -24.69 -10.00 10.95
CA PRO A 361 -25.12 -11.17 10.17
C PRO A 361 -24.01 -11.74 9.29
N ALA A 362 -24.10 -13.03 8.98
CA ALA A 362 -23.26 -13.68 7.97
C ALA A 362 -23.34 -12.93 6.62
N GLY A 363 -22.22 -12.87 5.90
CA GLY A 363 -22.11 -12.15 4.61
C GLY A 363 -22.03 -10.63 4.75
N THR A 364 -21.91 -10.10 5.97
CA THR A 364 -21.74 -8.65 6.19
C THR A 364 -20.31 -8.23 5.90
N ARG A 365 -20.15 -7.11 5.17
CA ARG A 365 -18.86 -6.51 4.90
C ARG A 365 -18.39 -5.61 6.03
N MET A 366 -17.24 -5.93 6.59
CA MET A 366 -16.51 -5.11 7.56
C MET A 366 -15.37 -4.42 6.83
N VAL A 367 -15.33 -3.11 6.84
CA VAL A 367 -14.25 -2.30 6.24
C VAL A 367 -13.38 -1.78 7.39
N LEU A 368 -12.23 -2.41 7.60
CA LEU A 368 -11.24 -1.89 8.52
C LEU A 368 -10.61 -0.66 7.89
N PHE A 369 -10.49 0.43 8.65
CA PHE A 369 -10.12 1.73 8.16
C PHE A 369 -8.85 2.27 8.85
N PRO A 370 -7.64 1.77 8.48
CA PRO A 370 -6.36 2.25 9.01
C PRO A 370 -6.24 3.77 9.02
N TYR A 371 -6.67 4.46 7.97
CA TYR A 371 -6.63 5.92 7.92
C TYR A 371 -7.35 6.59 9.10
N GLY A 372 -8.48 6.03 9.52
CA GLY A 372 -9.22 6.48 10.71
C GLY A 372 -8.56 5.98 12.00
N THR A 373 -8.26 4.67 12.10
CA THR A 373 -7.63 4.07 13.29
C THR A 373 -6.32 4.77 13.66
N HIS A 374 -5.49 5.09 12.66
CA HIS A 374 -4.22 5.79 12.87
C HIS A 374 -4.37 7.28 13.27
N ARG A 375 -5.61 7.77 13.31
CA ARG A 375 -5.99 9.13 13.72
C ARG A 375 -6.98 9.14 14.88
N HIS A 376 -7.26 7.98 15.47
CA HIS A 376 -8.25 7.87 16.52
C HIS A 376 -7.76 8.66 17.77
N PRO A 377 -8.52 9.64 18.27
CA PRO A 377 -8.03 10.57 19.31
C PRO A 377 -7.74 9.90 20.63
N ASP A 378 -8.40 8.77 20.96
CA ASP A 378 -8.15 8.04 22.21
C ASP A 378 -6.80 7.29 22.21
N PHE A 379 -6.21 7.08 21.03
CA PHE A 379 -4.95 6.35 20.88
C PHE A 379 -3.80 7.22 20.34
N TRP A 380 -4.12 8.41 19.81
CA TRP A 380 -3.14 9.31 19.21
C TRP A 380 -3.37 10.72 19.68
N GLU A 381 -2.50 11.21 20.54
CA GLU A 381 -2.45 12.63 20.94
C GLU A 381 -2.12 13.51 19.71
N GLU A 382 -2.79 14.65 19.52
CA GLU A 382 -2.63 15.50 18.33
C GLU A 382 -2.55 14.70 17.02
N PRO A 383 -3.59 13.91 16.67
CA PRO A 383 -3.51 12.87 15.65
C PRO A 383 -3.10 13.35 14.26
N GLU A 384 -3.34 14.63 13.92
CA GLU A 384 -2.96 15.20 12.62
C GLU A 384 -1.53 15.77 12.59
N ARG A 385 -0.85 15.87 13.72
CA ARG A 385 0.51 16.34 13.79
C ARG A 385 1.47 15.27 13.30
N PHE A 386 2.37 15.65 12.40
CA PHE A 386 3.49 14.82 11.98
C PHE A 386 4.59 14.84 13.03
N ASP A 387 4.69 13.80 13.84
CA ASP A 387 5.60 13.68 14.97
C ASP A 387 6.32 12.32 14.98
N PRO A 388 7.52 12.22 14.39
CA PRO A 388 8.31 10.99 14.39
C PRO A 388 8.70 10.49 15.80
N ASP A 389 8.73 11.34 16.82
CA ASP A 389 9.05 10.94 18.20
C ASP A 389 7.97 10.05 18.85
N ARG A 390 6.81 9.87 18.19
CA ARG A 390 5.82 8.86 18.56
C ARG A 390 6.36 7.44 18.46
N TRP A 391 7.45 7.25 17.70
CA TRP A 391 8.07 5.96 17.42
C TRP A 391 9.33 5.72 18.25
N LEU A 392 9.56 6.53 19.28
CA LEU A 392 10.53 6.21 20.34
C LEU A 392 10.13 4.88 20.99
N PRO A 393 11.10 3.99 21.31
CA PRO A 393 10.82 2.63 21.79
C PRO A 393 9.82 2.55 22.94
N GLU A 394 9.93 3.45 23.93
CA GLU A 394 9.05 3.53 25.09
C GLU A 394 7.62 3.91 24.73
N ARG A 395 7.43 4.84 23.77
CA ARG A 395 6.11 5.27 23.30
C ARG A 395 5.47 4.21 22.41
N GLU A 396 6.27 3.56 21.56
CA GLU A 396 5.80 2.47 20.69
C GLU A 396 5.35 1.26 21.53
N ALA A 397 6.12 0.89 22.56
CA ALA A 397 5.81 -0.23 23.44
C ALA A 397 4.53 -0.02 24.29
N ALA A 398 4.22 1.23 24.62
CA ALA A 398 3.02 1.58 25.40
C ALA A 398 1.73 1.61 24.54
N ARG A 399 1.84 1.60 23.21
CA ARG A 399 0.70 1.73 22.30
C ARG A 399 0.02 0.39 22.06
N ASP A 400 -1.32 0.42 21.94
CA ASP A 400 -2.08 -0.73 21.45
C ASP A 400 -1.60 -1.14 20.06
N PRO A 401 -1.17 -2.40 19.85
CA PRO A 401 -0.65 -2.85 18.55
C PRO A 401 -1.64 -2.69 17.38
N GLN A 402 -2.95 -2.74 17.64
CA GLN A 402 -3.97 -2.56 16.62
C GLN A 402 -4.30 -1.09 16.36
N ALA A 403 -3.78 -0.15 17.14
CA ALA A 403 -3.87 1.27 16.80
C ALA A 403 -2.98 1.66 15.59
N TYR A 404 -2.04 0.79 15.20
CA TYR A 404 -1.16 0.98 14.04
C TYR A 404 -1.03 -0.30 13.22
N HIS A 405 -1.68 -0.35 12.06
CA HIS A 405 -1.68 -1.52 11.19
C HIS A 405 -1.60 -1.17 9.69
N PRO A 406 -0.53 -0.47 9.23
CA PRO A 406 -0.38 -0.07 7.83
C PRO A 406 -0.18 -1.25 6.88
N PHE A 407 0.24 -2.39 7.40
CA PHE A 407 0.42 -3.66 6.70
C PHE A 407 -0.71 -4.65 6.95
N ALA A 408 -1.92 -4.17 7.31
CA ALA A 408 -2.98 -4.97 7.92
C ALA A 408 -2.51 -5.62 9.24
N ALA A 409 -3.31 -6.54 9.80
CA ALA A 409 -2.97 -7.18 11.07
C ALA A 409 -3.44 -8.64 11.11
N GLY A 410 -3.03 -9.35 12.16
CA GLY A 410 -3.37 -10.76 12.39
C GLY A 410 -2.71 -11.72 11.39
N HIS A 411 -3.36 -12.85 11.17
CA HIS A 411 -2.82 -13.92 10.31
C HIS A 411 -2.66 -13.52 8.84
N ARG A 412 -3.42 -12.52 8.37
CA ARG A 412 -3.37 -11.95 7.02
C ARG A 412 -2.46 -10.72 6.90
N ILE A 413 -1.54 -10.50 7.85
CA ILE A 413 -0.56 -9.42 7.77
C ILE A 413 0.22 -9.50 6.44
N CYS A 414 0.57 -8.34 5.88
CA CYS A 414 1.31 -8.26 4.62
C CYS A 414 2.54 -9.15 4.61
N LEU A 415 2.67 -9.96 3.56
CA LEU A 415 3.82 -10.83 3.37
C LEU A 415 5.10 -10.04 3.11
N GLY A 416 4.97 -8.96 2.33
CA GLY A 416 6.09 -8.10 1.89
C GLY A 416 6.47 -6.99 2.87
N ASN A 417 6.00 -6.98 4.12
CA ASN A 417 6.26 -5.89 5.07
C ASN A 417 7.76 -5.61 5.27
N SER A 418 8.56 -6.66 5.46
CA SER A 418 10.02 -6.51 5.63
C SER A 418 10.72 -6.03 4.37
N PHE A 419 10.25 -6.49 3.19
CA PHE A 419 10.77 -6.04 1.90
C PHE A 419 10.48 -4.55 1.70
N SER A 420 9.21 -4.13 1.85
CA SER A 420 8.79 -2.75 1.68
C SER A 420 9.48 -1.80 2.66
N LEU A 421 9.63 -2.18 3.94
CA LEU A 421 10.33 -1.35 4.93
C LEU A 421 11.80 -1.19 4.59
N LEU A 422 12.49 -2.27 4.20
CA LEU A 422 13.91 -2.21 3.84
C LEU A 422 14.10 -1.37 2.58
N GLU A 423 13.32 -1.61 1.53
CA GLU A 423 13.30 -0.83 0.30
C GLU A 423 13.08 0.66 0.57
N THR A 424 11.99 1.00 1.29
CA THR A 424 11.67 2.39 1.63
C THR A 424 12.81 3.05 2.42
N HIS A 425 13.42 2.33 3.35
CA HIS A 425 14.51 2.86 4.19
C HIS A 425 15.76 3.16 3.36
N VAL A 426 16.15 2.24 2.45
CA VAL A 426 17.29 2.43 1.54
C VAL A 426 17.05 3.63 0.63
N VAL A 427 15.91 3.65 -0.07
CA VAL A 427 15.58 4.71 -1.03
C VAL A 427 15.52 6.06 -0.33
N ALA A 428 14.81 6.15 0.80
CA ALA A 428 14.70 7.37 1.58
C ALA A 428 16.07 7.88 2.06
N ALA A 429 16.89 7.02 2.65
CA ALA A 429 18.22 7.39 3.16
C ALA A 429 19.15 7.89 2.05
N MET A 430 19.21 7.17 0.92
CA MET A 430 20.10 7.51 -0.20
C MET A 430 19.69 8.81 -0.90
N LEU A 431 18.38 9.04 -1.08
CA LEU A 431 17.89 10.23 -1.74
C LEU A 431 17.93 11.45 -0.81
N ALA A 432 17.43 11.35 0.43
CA ALA A 432 17.41 12.46 1.37
C ALA A 432 18.80 12.94 1.78
N ARG A 433 19.81 12.07 1.71
CA ARG A 433 21.20 12.49 1.91
C ARG A 433 21.69 13.45 0.83
N ARG A 434 21.14 13.41 -0.38
CA ARG A 434 21.66 14.14 -1.55
C ARG A 434 20.75 15.24 -2.04
N PHE A 435 19.47 15.15 -1.72
CA PHE A 435 18.45 16.04 -2.26
C PHE A 435 17.53 16.56 -1.18
N LYS A 436 17.03 17.78 -1.40
CA LYS A 436 15.85 18.35 -0.77
C LYS A 436 14.74 18.37 -1.80
N VAL A 437 13.53 18.11 -1.34
CA VAL A 437 12.37 18.07 -2.23
C VAL A 437 11.33 19.07 -1.73
N ARG A 438 10.89 19.96 -2.62
CA ARG A 438 9.99 21.06 -2.25
C ARG A 438 8.70 20.99 -3.08
N LEU A 439 7.58 21.06 -2.39
CA LEU A 439 6.28 21.14 -3.07
C LEU A 439 6.22 22.42 -3.92
N LYS A 440 5.70 22.31 -5.15
CA LYS A 440 5.49 23.46 -6.03
C LYS A 440 4.65 24.52 -5.31
N PRO A 441 5.10 25.80 -5.27
CA PRO A 441 4.35 26.87 -4.64
C PRO A 441 2.92 26.98 -5.18
N GLY A 442 1.96 27.11 -4.26
CA GLY A 442 0.53 27.21 -4.61
C GLY A 442 -0.16 25.89 -4.92
N HIS A 443 0.57 24.76 -5.03
CA HIS A 443 -0.06 23.45 -5.18
C HIS A 443 -0.70 23.00 -3.86
N GLN A 444 -1.93 22.49 -3.96
CA GLN A 444 -2.65 21.90 -2.82
C GLN A 444 -2.84 20.40 -3.06
N ALA A 445 -2.20 19.59 -2.23
CA ALA A 445 -2.33 18.15 -2.30
C ALA A 445 -3.73 17.70 -1.84
N ARG A 446 -4.56 17.26 -2.76
CA ARG A 446 -5.90 16.71 -2.48
C ARG A 446 -5.82 15.20 -2.32
N ILE A 447 -5.78 14.76 -1.07
CA ILE A 447 -5.68 13.34 -0.73
C ILE A 447 -7.02 12.65 -0.92
N ASP A 448 -7.00 11.47 -1.56
CA ASP A 448 -8.19 10.64 -1.79
C ASP A 448 -7.82 9.16 -1.87
N ILE A 449 -8.83 8.30 -2.06
CA ILE A 449 -8.69 6.85 -2.17
C ILE A 449 -9.09 6.41 -3.59
N GLU A 450 -8.13 5.79 -4.30
CA GLU A 450 -8.34 5.15 -5.61
C GLU A 450 -7.73 3.74 -5.60
N GLY A 451 -8.25 2.88 -4.68
CA GLY A 451 -7.62 1.59 -4.34
C GLY A 451 -6.54 1.76 -3.27
N THR A 452 -5.56 2.58 -3.54
CA THR A 452 -4.56 3.08 -2.58
C THR A 452 -4.84 4.54 -2.21
N LEU A 453 -4.08 5.08 -1.24
CA LEU A 453 -4.13 6.51 -0.92
C LEU A 453 -3.38 7.29 -2.01
N VAL A 454 -4.02 8.28 -2.60
CA VAL A 454 -3.48 9.06 -3.71
C VAL A 454 -3.57 10.57 -3.45
N VAL A 455 -2.81 11.35 -4.21
CA VAL A 455 -3.04 12.80 -4.37
C VAL A 455 -3.65 13.02 -5.75
N ARG A 456 -4.86 13.57 -5.77
CA ARG A 456 -5.51 13.92 -7.04
C ARG A 456 -4.71 14.98 -7.78
N HIS A 457 -4.55 14.81 -9.08
CA HIS A 457 -3.81 15.71 -9.97
C HIS A 457 -2.30 15.73 -9.74
N GLY A 458 -1.75 14.66 -9.15
CA GLY A 458 -0.33 14.47 -8.98
C GLY A 458 0.29 15.28 -7.83
N LEU A 459 1.59 15.14 -7.67
CA LEU A 459 2.37 15.80 -6.61
C LEU A 459 3.60 16.49 -7.23
N PRO A 460 3.42 17.67 -7.88
CA PRO A 460 4.52 18.38 -8.52
C PRO A 460 5.49 18.93 -7.47
N MET A 461 6.74 18.48 -7.52
CA MET A 461 7.80 18.86 -6.59
C MET A 461 9.09 19.20 -7.31
N PHE A 462 9.84 20.15 -6.76
CA PHE A 462 11.19 20.47 -7.21
C PHE A 462 12.21 19.62 -6.45
N VAL A 463 13.14 19.07 -7.20
CA VAL A 463 14.29 18.33 -6.65
C VAL A 463 15.49 19.25 -6.64
N GLU A 464 16.00 19.55 -5.46
CA GLU A 464 17.11 20.47 -5.22
C GLU A 464 18.32 19.70 -4.67
N PRO A 465 19.55 20.02 -5.06
CA PRO A 465 20.73 19.44 -4.43
C PRO A 465 20.79 19.88 -2.96
N ARG A 466 21.38 19.05 -2.16
CA ARG A 466 21.64 19.33 -0.76
C ARG A 466 23.07 19.76 -0.50
#